data_d6403d0f69b2822a7d7aefa41d75eb7d
#
_entry.id   d6403d0f69b2822a7d7aefa41d75eb7d
#
_cell.length_a   1.000
_cell.length_b   1.000
_cell.length_c   1.000
_cell.angle_alpha   90.00
_cell.angle_beta   90.00
_cell.angle_gamma   90.00
#
_symmetry.space_group_name_H-M   'P 1'
#
loop_
_entity.id
_entity.type
_entity.pdbx_description
1 polymer ?
#
loop_
_entity_poly.entity_id
_entity_poly.type
_entity_poly.pdbx_seq_one_letter_code
_entity_poly.pdbx_strand_id
1 'polypeptide(L)' 'MKTKICALCQIEATILYRVQVTKGKDWIFICANCCNEVKIEPNYKYGGTWKGDRH' A
#
# COMPACT_ATOMS: atom_id res chain seq x y z
N MET A 1 -6.13 17.72 -3.63
CA MET A 1 -5.48 16.40 -3.67
C MET A 1 -6.40 15.34 -3.10
N LYS A 2 -6.32 14.15 -3.64
CA LYS A 2 -7.09 13.02 -3.11
C LYS A 2 -6.23 12.23 -2.15
N THR A 3 -6.86 11.68 -1.11
CA THR A 3 -6.17 10.82 -0.15
C THR A 3 -6.93 9.51 -0.01
N LYS A 4 -6.23 8.52 0.49
CA LYS A 4 -6.82 7.24 0.86
C LYS A 4 -6.25 6.80 2.19
N ILE A 5 -6.99 5.93 2.85
CA ILE A 5 -6.57 5.42 4.15
C ILE A 5 -5.71 4.17 3.93
N CYS A 6 -4.55 4.16 4.60
CA CYS A 6 -3.69 2.97 4.59
C CYS A 6 -4.46 1.78 5.17
N ALA A 7 -4.37 0.63 4.50
CA ALA A 7 -5.10 -0.56 4.93
C ALA A 7 -4.56 -1.15 6.23
N LEU A 8 -3.33 -0.82 6.61
CA LEU A 8 -2.71 -1.39 7.79
C LEU A 8 -2.70 -0.45 8.99
N CYS A 9 -2.24 0.79 8.80
CA CYS A 9 -2.13 1.73 9.91
C CYS A 9 -3.26 2.76 9.92
N GLN A 10 -4.07 2.80 8.87
CA GLN A 10 -5.25 3.66 8.78
C GLN A 10 -4.95 5.16 8.82
N ILE A 11 -3.77 5.53 8.37
CA ILE A 11 -3.38 6.93 8.26
C ILE A 11 -3.66 7.40 6.83
N GLU A 12 -4.24 8.59 6.69
CA GLU A 12 -4.47 9.19 5.39
C GLU A 12 -3.15 9.49 4.70
N ALA A 13 -3.10 9.19 3.41
CA ALA A 13 -1.90 9.45 2.63
C ALA A 13 -2.27 9.81 1.19
N THR A 14 -1.44 10.62 0.55
CA THR A 14 -1.60 10.97 -0.85
C THR A 14 -0.86 10.00 -1.76
N ILE A 15 0.03 9.21 -1.21
CA ILE A 15 0.79 8.19 -1.93
C ILE A 15 0.66 6.89 -1.19
N LEU A 16 0.19 5.85 -1.90
CA LEU A 16 0.04 4.53 -1.33
C LEU A 16 0.61 3.51 -2.30
N TYR A 17 1.05 2.39 -1.78
CA TYR A 17 1.61 1.32 -2.59
C TYR A 17 0.63 0.17 -2.64
N ARG A 18 0.37 -0.31 -3.85
CA ARG A 18 -0.50 -1.47 -4.03
C ARG A 18 0.34 -2.73 -3.86
N VAL A 19 0.04 -3.47 -2.82
CA VAL A 19 0.84 -4.65 -2.48
C VAL A 19 -0.05 -5.82 -2.11
N GLN A 20 0.51 -7.01 -2.22
CA GLN A 20 -0.12 -8.24 -1.73
C GLN A 20 0.85 -8.87 -0.76
N VAL A 21 0.44 -8.98 0.50
CA VAL A 21 1.32 -9.50 1.56
C VAL A 21 0.95 -10.91 1.98
N THR A 22 -0.21 -11.39 1.58
CA THR A 22 -0.64 -12.75 1.88
C THR A 22 -1.00 -13.44 0.58
N LYS A 23 -0.44 -14.61 0.36
CA LYS A 23 -0.69 -15.37 -0.85
C LYS A 23 -2.19 -15.64 -1.00
N GLY A 24 -2.72 -15.35 -2.18
CA GLY A 24 -4.13 -15.61 -2.47
C GLY A 24 -5.10 -14.57 -1.94
N LYS A 25 -4.62 -13.52 -1.27
CA LYS A 25 -5.47 -12.44 -0.79
C LYS A 25 -5.48 -11.28 -1.76
N ASP A 26 -6.50 -10.41 -1.59
CA ASP A 26 -6.63 -9.24 -2.45
C ASP A 26 -5.46 -8.28 -2.24
N TRP A 27 -5.21 -7.49 -3.28
CA TRP A 27 -4.24 -6.41 -3.19
C TRP A 27 -4.77 -5.31 -2.29
N ILE A 28 -3.88 -4.70 -1.51
CA ILE A 28 -4.24 -3.62 -0.60
C ILE A 28 -3.35 -2.40 -0.87
N PHE A 29 -3.83 -1.23 -0.46
CA PHE A 29 -3.07 0.01 -0.55
C PHE A 29 -2.54 0.38 0.82
N ILE A 30 -1.23 0.56 0.93
CA ILE A 30 -0.58 0.86 2.20
C ILE A 30 0.39 2.02 2.01
N CYS A 31 0.67 2.74 3.10
CA CYS A 31 1.59 3.86 3.06
C CYS A 31 3.04 3.38 2.99
N ALA A 32 3.96 4.33 2.76
CA ALA A 32 5.37 3.99 2.62
C ALA A 32 5.94 3.32 3.86
N ASN A 33 5.53 3.77 5.05
CA ASN A 33 6.01 3.17 6.29
C ASN A 33 5.59 1.71 6.41
N CYS A 34 4.31 1.44 6.13
CA CYS A 34 3.82 0.05 6.17
C CYS A 34 4.46 -0.79 5.08
N CYS A 35 4.68 -0.21 3.90
CA CYS A 35 5.35 -0.90 2.82
C CYS A 35 6.76 -1.34 3.23
N ASN A 36 7.50 -0.46 3.90
CA ASN A 36 8.83 -0.80 4.39
C ASN A 36 8.79 -1.94 5.41
N GLU A 37 7.72 -2.03 6.19
CA GLU A 37 7.59 -3.08 7.18
C GLU A 37 7.22 -4.42 6.56
N VAL A 38 6.36 -4.43 5.54
CA VAL A 38 5.88 -5.69 4.98
C VAL A 38 6.74 -6.22 3.85
N LYS A 39 7.64 -5.41 3.29
CA LYS A 39 8.45 -5.88 2.17
C LYS A 39 9.40 -7.02 2.52
N ILE A 40 9.60 -7.28 3.82
CA ILE A 40 10.42 -8.40 4.26
C ILE A 40 9.61 -9.71 4.30
N GLU A 41 8.30 -9.64 4.11
CA GLU A 41 7.46 -10.83 4.13
C GLU A 41 7.73 -11.71 2.91
N PRO A 42 7.74 -13.04 3.09
CA PRO A 42 8.05 -13.94 1.97
C PRO A 42 7.02 -13.89 0.84
N ASN A 43 5.79 -13.52 1.14
CA ASN A 43 4.72 -13.45 0.14
C ASN A 43 4.49 -12.05 -0.39
N TYR A 44 5.34 -11.10 -0.02
CA TYR A 44 5.20 -9.71 -0.46
C TYR A 44 5.32 -9.60 -1.98
N LYS A 45 4.38 -8.86 -2.57
CA LYS A 45 4.41 -8.53 -3.99
C LYS A 45 4.03 -7.07 -4.16
N TYR A 46 4.72 -6.39 -5.04
CA TYR A 46 4.46 -4.99 -5.34
C TYR A 46 3.71 -4.89 -6.67
N GLY A 47 2.58 -4.18 -6.66
CA GLY A 47 1.73 -4.08 -7.84
C GLY A 47 1.59 -2.67 -8.40
N GLY A 48 2.25 -1.68 -7.82
CA GLY A 48 2.19 -0.32 -8.33
C GLY A 48 2.05 0.71 -7.24
N THR A 49 2.04 1.98 -7.63
CA THR A 49 1.93 3.10 -6.69
C THR A 49 0.71 3.93 -7.06
N TRP A 50 -0.12 4.23 -6.07
CA TRP A 50 -1.25 5.14 -6.24
C TRP A 50 -0.87 6.53 -5.73
N LYS A 51 -1.15 7.54 -6.53
CA LYS A 51 -0.86 8.94 -6.17
C LYS A 51 -2.14 9.75 -6.29
N GLY A 52 -2.53 10.40 -5.19
CA GLY A 52 -3.76 11.15 -5.13
C GLY A 52 -3.76 12.46 -5.91
N ASP A 53 -2.59 13.03 -6.14
CA ASP A 53 -2.45 14.28 -6.89
C ASP A 53 -2.30 14.05 -8.39
N ARG A 54 -2.41 12.80 -8.84
CA ARG A 54 -2.24 12.46 -10.24
C ARG A 54 -3.57 12.43 -10.95
N HIS A 55 -3.58 12.98 -12.15
CA HIS A 55 -4.80 13.01 -12.99
C HIS A 55 -4.81 11.87 -13.99
#